data_bae465a80b3603ccc389dfce5887718b
#
_entry.id   bae465a80b3603ccc389dfce5887718b
#
_cell.length_a   1.000
_cell.length_b   1.000
_cell.length_c   1.000
_cell.angle_alpha   90.00
_cell.angle_beta   90.00
_cell.angle_gamma   90.00
#
_symmetry.space_group_name_H-M   'P 1'
#
loop_
_entity.id
_entity.type
_entity.pdbx_description
1 polymer ?
#
loop_
_entity_poly.entity_id
_entity_poly.type
_entity_poly.pdbx_seq_one_letter_code
_entity_poly.pdbx_strand_id
1 'polypeptide(L)'
;MKKKLVSFLVLLIAFILAGCGNSSVKGSKAETKHEKTTIDYLAFTGSVYPAELAEDLGYLGPIKLNSKGFVNGGPESIQAAATGETDFGGAFNGAIIKLLATNANVEWVINYYGTNEKTFFGAFTTEDSEIKTARDLIGKKIAMNTLGAHGEFIVKEYLRKNGLTEKEIKKVTLLAMPPINIEQALRKGQIDVGLINGALQDKALERGGLKLLFSDYDLYGAFSAGGYVLNKDFVKENPNTAKKFVEGVAKAIEWSKTTPREEVIARMEKIMKERNKSEDTSALKYWKSYGVATEGGVIQEKEAQMWIKQLEQEGQLQIGQLKAKNLFTNKYNPYAKK
;
A
#
# COMPACT_ATOMS: atom_id res chain seq x y z
N MET A 1 -46.43 -63.26 0.68
CA MET A 1 -46.51 -63.89 2.04
C MET A 1 -46.31 -62.77 3.03
N LYS A 2 -47.40 -62.28 3.52
CA LYS A 2 -47.54 -61.21 4.51
C LYS A 2 -47.49 -61.84 5.92
N LYS A 3 -47.15 -60.97 6.90
CA LYS A 3 -47.20 -61.23 8.37
C LYS A 3 -45.86 -61.72 8.93
N LYS A 4 -45.05 -60.76 9.45
CA LYS A 4 -44.32 -60.81 10.72
C LYS A 4 -43.44 -59.55 10.84
N LEU A 5 -44.07 -58.40 11.04
CA LEU A 5 -43.35 -57.18 11.39
C LEU A 5 -44.24 -56.22 12.22
N VAL A 6 -44.76 -56.75 13.32
CA VAL A 6 -45.48 -55.93 14.33
C VAL A 6 -45.28 -56.66 15.67
N SER A 7 -44.14 -56.53 16.30
CA SER A 7 -43.99 -56.93 17.71
C SER A 7 -42.56 -56.54 18.23
N PHE A 8 -42.15 -55.25 18.08
CA PHE A 8 -40.98 -54.78 18.76
C PHE A 8 -41.02 -53.26 19.03
N LEU A 9 -42.17 -52.71 19.30
CA LEU A 9 -42.37 -51.30 19.57
C LEU A 9 -43.25 -51.04 20.79
N VAL A 10 -43.10 -51.73 21.87
CA VAL A 10 -43.78 -51.43 23.16
C VAL A 10 -42.90 -51.92 24.31
N LEU A 11 -41.73 -51.39 24.53
CA LEU A 11 -41.01 -51.53 25.80
C LEU A 11 -39.83 -50.53 25.91
N LEU A 12 -40.11 -49.23 25.81
CA LEU A 12 -39.17 -48.19 26.23
C LEU A 12 -39.85 -46.87 26.57
N ILE A 13 -40.92 -46.93 27.39
CA ILE A 13 -41.49 -45.74 28.04
C ILE A 13 -41.72 -46.10 29.50
N ALA A 14 -40.70 -46.04 30.32
CA ALA A 14 -40.79 -45.91 31.76
C ALA A 14 -39.40 -45.71 32.37
N PHE A 15 -38.83 -44.51 32.27
CA PHE A 15 -37.81 -44.03 33.22
C PHE A 15 -37.58 -42.51 32.97
N ILE A 16 -38.58 -41.72 33.22
CA ILE A 16 -38.44 -40.29 33.41
C ILE A 16 -39.25 -39.95 34.65
N LEU A 17 -38.59 -39.77 35.77
CA LEU A 17 -39.00 -38.96 36.93
C LEU A 17 -38.17 -39.32 38.16
N ALA A 18 -36.99 -38.70 38.27
CA ALA A 18 -36.37 -38.34 39.58
C ALA A 18 -35.06 -37.64 39.33
N GLY A 19 -34.99 -36.33 39.55
CA GLY A 19 -33.74 -35.56 39.46
C GLY A 19 -33.97 -34.07 39.45
N CYS A 20 -34.71 -33.54 40.42
CA CYS A 20 -34.61 -32.12 40.76
C CYS A 20 -33.27 -31.88 41.42
N GLY A 21 -32.53 -30.87 40.97
CA GLY A 21 -31.49 -30.31 41.80
C GLY A 21 -30.25 -29.85 41.03
N ASN A 22 -30.18 -28.60 40.84
CA ASN A 22 -29.03 -27.72 40.72
C ASN A 22 -28.94 -26.97 39.40
N SER A 23 -29.60 -25.81 39.38
CA SER A 23 -29.40 -24.77 38.36
C SER A 23 -27.98 -24.19 38.49
N SER A 24 -27.00 -24.88 37.98
CA SER A 24 -25.74 -24.23 37.63
C SER A 24 -25.95 -23.54 36.29
N VAL A 25 -26.11 -22.22 36.34
CA VAL A 25 -25.97 -21.33 35.19
C VAL A 25 -24.60 -21.59 34.58
N LYS A 26 -24.53 -22.46 33.57
CA LYS A 26 -23.40 -22.51 32.66
C LYS A 26 -23.41 -21.18 31.89
N GLY A 27 -22.68 -20.20 32.40
CA GLY A 27 -22.28 -19.10 31.58
C GLY A 27 -21.63 -19.70 30.31
N SER A 28 -22.23 -19.48 29.17
CA SER A 28 -21.63 -19.77 27.89
C SER A 28 -20.34 -18.90 27.85
N LYS A 29 -19.17 -19.53 28.14
CA LYS A 29 -17.92 -18.97 27.72
C LYS A 29 -18.06 -18.86 26.20
N ALA A 30 -18.23 -17.62 25.70
CA ALA A 30 -18.02 -17.35 24.30
C ALA A 30 -16.64 -17.96 23.99
N GLU A 31 -16.59 -18.95 23.11
CA GLU A 31 -15.34 -19.44 22.57
C GLU A 31 -14.65 -18.21 22.00
N THR A 32 -13.55 -17.82 22.62
CA THR A 32 -12.68 -16.77 22.07
C THR A 32 -12.14 -17.33 20.78
N LYS A 33 -12.80 -16.98 19.65
CA LYS A 33 -12.32 -17.30 18.30
C LYS A 33 -10.88 -16.84 18.24
N HIS A 34 -9.92 -17.77 18.07
CA HIS A 34 -8.51 -17.41 17.93
C HIS A 34 -8.36 -16.57 16.65
N GLU A 35 -7.90 -15.35 16.80
CA GLU A 35 -7.62 -14.49 15.67
C GLU A 35 -6.42 -15.00 14.84
N LYS A 36 -6.46 -14.74 13.55
CA LYS A 36 -5.40 -15.06 12.59
C LYS A 36 -4.08 -14.38 13.02
N THR A 37 -3.01 -15.16 13.15
CA THR A 37 -1.66 -14.66 13.47
C THR A 37 -0.71 -14.65 12.27
N THR A 38 -1.18 -15.08 11.11
CA THR A 38 -0.46 -14.95 9.84
C THR A 38 -1.24 -14.02 8.94
N ILE A 39 -0.61 -12.95 8.46
CA ILE A 39 -1.20 -11.94 7.58
C ILE A 39 -0.61 -12.09 6.19
N ASP A 40 -1.48 -12.36 5.20
CA ASP A 40 -1.09 -12.54 3.80
C ASP A 40 -0.97 -11.19 3.08
N TYR A 41 0.06 -11.04 2.23
CA TYR A 41 0.31 -9.83 1.45
C TYR A 41 1.10 -10.11 0.18
N LEU A 42 1.20 -9.10 -0.71
CA LEU A 42 2.11 -9.11 -1.85
C LEU A 42 3.29 -8.16 -1.57
N ALA A 43 4.51 -8.66 -1.66
CA ALA A 43 5.73 -7.87 -1.45
C ALA A 43 6.04 -7.00 -2.67
N PHE A 44 6.63 -5.82 -2.46
CA PHE A 44 7.10 -4.98 -3.54
C PHE A 44 8.51 -5.39 -3.97
N THR A 45 8.69 -5.65 -5.26
CA THR A 45 9.99 -6.03 -5.82
C THR A 45 11.05 -4.99 -5.54
N GLY A 46 12.18 -5.39 -4.97
CA GLY A 46 13.34 -4.52 -4.72
C GLY A 46 13.18 -3.51 -3.59
N SER A 47 12.15 -3.63 -2.77
CA SER A 47 11.87 -2.68 -1.68
C SER A 47 11.39 -3.40 -0.42
N VAL A 48 11.69 -2.83 0.74
CA VAL A 48 11.16 -3.21 2.05
C VAL A 48 10.39 -2.04 2.61
N TYR A 49 9.16 -2.28 3.04
CA TYR A 49 8.29 -1.25 3.58
C TYR A 49 8.01 -1.45 5.08
N PRO A 50 7.42 -0.45 5.77
CA PRO A 50 7.25 -0.47 7.23
C PRO A 50 6.55 -1.69 7.81
N ALA A 51 5.68 -2.39 7.07
CA ALA A 51 5.02 -3.61 7.56
C ALA A 51 6.03 -4.74 7.80
N GLU A 52 6.91 -5.00 6.82
CA GLU A 52 7.96 -6.01 6.91
C GLU A 52 9.00 -5.64 7.97
N LEU A 53 9.34 -4.35 8.04
CA LEU A 53 10.24 -3.83 9.08
C LEU A 53 9.62 -3.97 10.48
N ALA A 54 8.31 -3.77 10.63
CA ALA A 54 7.60 -3.95 11.89
C ALA A 54 7.65 -5.42 12.38
N GLU A 55 7.59 -6.39 11.47
CA GLU A 55 7.76 -7.80 11.79
C GLU A 55 9.19 -8.08 12.27
N ASP A 56 10.20 -7.66 11.51
CA ASP A 56 11.62 -7.88 11.84
C ASP A 56 12.01 -7.24 13.18
N LEU A 57 11.44 -6.06 13.49
CA LEU A 57 11.62 -5.39 14.79
C LEU A 57 10.83 -6.02 15.94
N GLY A 58 10.00 -7.04 15.67
CA GLY A 58 9.15 -7.67 16.69
C GLY A 58 7.95 -6.82 17.13
N TYR A 59 7.66 -5.72 16.44
CA TYR A 59 6.54 -4.83 16.80
C TYR A 59 5.17 -5.44 16.52
N LEU A 60 5.11 -6.45 15.67
CA LEU A 60 3.88 -7.21 15.41
C LEU A 60 3.60 -8.30 16.47
N GLY A 61 4.55 -8.56 17.42
CA GLY A 61 4.41 -9.60 18.42
C GLY A 61 4.38 -11.00 17.79
N PRO A 62 3.34 -11.82 18.04
CA PRO A 62 3.25 -13.17 17.46
C PRO A 62 2.82 -13.20 16.00
N ILE A 63 2.42 -12.06 15.44
CA ILE A 63 1.92 -11.97 14.06
C ILE A 63 3.09 -12.13 13.10
N LYS A 64 2.87 -12.96 12.06
CA LYS A 64 3.79 -13.20 10.94
C LYS A 64 3.22 -12.70 9.63
N LEU A 65 4.06 -12.15 8.79
CA LEU A 65 3.71 -11.78 7.43
C LEU A 65 4.03 -12.93 6.47
N ASN A 66 3.08 -13.27 5.61
CA ASN A 66 3.24 -14.31 4.59
C ASN A 66 3.14 -13.68 3.20
N SER A 67 4.27 -13.55 2.52
CA SER A 67 4.29 -13.07 1.15
C SER A 67 3.72 -14.11 0.19
N LYS A 68 2.63 -13.77 -0.50
CA LYS A 68 1.99 -14.61 -1.53
C LYS A 68 2.65 -14.44 -2.90
N GLY A 69 3.56 -13.48 -3.04
CA GLY A 69 4.24 -13.17 -4.28
C GLY A 69 4.74 -11.74 -4.32
N PHE A 70 5.09 -11.26 -5.52
CA PHE A 70 5.67 -9.94 -5.74
C PHE A 70 4.83 -9.12 -6.71
N VAL A 71 4.81 -7.80 -6.48
CA VAL A 71 4.18 -6.81 -7.36
C VAL A 71 5.15 -5.68 -7.70
N ASN A 72 4.90 -5.02 -8.83
CA ASN A 72 5.64 -3.83 -9.26
C ASN A 72 4.90 -2.53 -8.96
N GLY A 73 3.63 -2.60 -8.55
CA GLY A 73 2.81 -1.42 -8.32
C GLY A 73 1.64 -1.63 -7.35
N GLY A 74 1.23 -0.55 -6.71
CA GLY A 74 0.22 -0.57 -5.67
C GLY A 74 -1.19 -1.00 -6.09
N PRO A 75 -1.70 -0.62 -7.28
CA PRO A 75 -3.04 -1.02 -7.71
C PRO A 75 -3.30 -2.53 -7.64
N GLU A 76 -2.33 -3.35 -8.04
CA GLU A 76 -2.41 -4.81 -7.93
C GLU A 76 -2.47 -5.26 -6.46
N SER A 77 -1.63 -4.68 -5.60
CA SER A 77 -1.57 -5.01 -4.18
C SER A 77 -2.90 -4.72 -3.45
N ILE A 78 -3.49 -3.54 -3.67
CA ILE A 78 -4.77 -3.20 -3.02
C ILE A 78 -5.97 -3.93 -3.62
N GLN A 79 -5.89 -4.35 -4.89
CA GLN A 79 -6.92 -5.19 -5.51
C GLN A 79 -6.92 -6.60 -4.90
N ALA A 80 -5.74 -7.20 -4.67
CA ALA A 80 -5.62 -8.48 -3.98
C ALA A 80 -6.23 -8.42 -2.57
N ALA A 81 -5.99 -7.31 -1.84
CA ALA A 81 -6.64 -7.10 -0.54
C ALA A 81 -8.18 -6.95 -0.67
N ALA A 82 -8.66 -6.24 -1.68
CA ALA A 82 -10.10 -6.04 -1.89
C ALA A 82 -10.85 -7.34 -2.21
N THR A 83 -10.20 -8.27 -2.91
CA THR A 83 -10.78 -9.58 -3.26
C THR A 83 -10.61 -10.63 -2.16
N GLY A 84 -9.84 -10.35 -1.11
CA GLY A 84 -9.54 -11.30 -0.03
C GLY A 84 -8.46 -12.32 -0.39
N GLU A 85 -7.73 -12.13 -1.50
CA GLU A 85 -6.52 -12.92 -1.82
C GLU A 85 -5.40 -12.63 -0.82
N THR A 86 -5.34 -11.39 -0.34
CA THR A 86 -4.45 -10.96 0.74
C THR A 86 -5.24 -10.24 1.84
N ASP A 87 -4.67 -10.16 3.04
CA ASP A 87 -5.29 -9.48 4.19
C ASP A 87 -5.05 -7.96 4.14
N PHE A 88 -3.92 -7.55 3.56
CA PHE A 88 -3.62 -6.13 3.34
C PHE A 88 -2.91 -5.90 2.00
N GLY A 89 -2.99 -4.66 1.55
CA GLY A 89 -2.24 -4.17 0.39
C GLY A 89 -1.83 -2.73 0.59
N GLY A 90 -0.82 -2.31 -0.19
CA GLY A 90 -0.31 -0.95 -0.15
C GLY A 90 -0.35 -0.29 -1.52
N ALA A 91 -0.75 0.99 -1.58
CA ALA A 91 -0.77 1.75 -2.82
C ALA A 91 -0.65 3.26 -2.57
N PHE A 92 -0.48 3.99 -3.66
CA PHE A 92 -0.65 5.44 -3.71
C PHE A 92 -2.07 5.84 -3.27
N ASN A 93 -2.18 6.90 -2.48
CA ASN A 93 -3.44 7.32 -1.88
C ASN A 93 -4.54 7.62 -2.92
N GLY A 94 -4.20 8.20 -4.07
CA GLY A 94 -5.15 8.41 -5.18
C GLY A 94 -5.69 7.09 -5.76
N ALA A 95 -4.87 6.04 -5.83
CA ALA A 95 -5.32 4.72 -6.27
C ALA A 95 -6.24 4.06 -5.21
N ILE A 96 -5.92 4.24 -3.92
CA ILE A 96 -6.79 3.79 -2.81
C ILE A 96 -8.16 4.47 -2.90
N ILE A 97 -8.19 5.79 -3.11
CA ILE A 97 -9.45 6.56 -3.24
C ILE A 97 -10.29 6.07 -4.41
N LYS A 98 -9.66 5.81 -5.57
CA LYS A 98 -10.36 5.22 -6.73
C LYS A 98 -10.98 3.86 -6.40
N LEU A 99 -10.24 3.01 -5.71
CA LEU A 99 -10.74 1.71 -5.29
C LEU A 99 -11.91 1.84 -4.31
N LEU A 100 -11.79 2.73 -3.30
CA LEU A 100 -12.86 3.00 -2.33
C LEU A 100 -14.12 3.59 -2.99
N ALA A 101 -13.98 4.36 -4.07
CA ALA A 101 -15.10 4.89 -4.84
C ALA A 101 -15.96 3.79 -5.48
N THR A 102 -15.44 2.59 -5.67
CA THR A 102 -16.18 1.41 -6.14
C THR A 102 -16.83 0.60 -5.02
N ASN A 103 -16.82 1.11 -3.78
CA ASN A 103 -17.26 0.38 -2.57
C ASN A 103 -16.50 -0.92 -2.32
N ALA A 104 -15.22 -0.98 -2.71
CA ALA A 104 -14.38 -2.15 -2.49
C ALA A 104 -14.30 -2.53 -1.00
N ASN A 105 -14.11 -3.82 -0.74
CA ASN A 105 -14.11 -4.40 0.60
C ASN A 105 -12.80 -4.15 1.37
N VAL A 106 -12.35 -2.90 1.45
CA VAL A 106 -11.12 -2.49 2.15
C VAL A 106 -11.34 -1.27 3.04
N GLU A 107 -10.50 -1.13 4.06
CA GLU A 107 -10.42 0.01 4.97
C GLU A 107 -9.01 0.62 4.90
N TRP A 108 -8.86 1.91 4.59
CA TRP A 108 -7.57 2.62 4.60
C TRP A 108 -7.20 3.00 6.03
N VAL A 109 -6.07 2.48 6.53
CA VAL A 109 -5.78 2.47 7.98
C VAL A 109 -4.51 3.22 8.40
N ILE A 110 -3.55 3.45 7.49
CA ILE A 110 -2.27 4.09 7.81
C ILE A 110 -1.54 4.50 6.53
N ASN A 111 -0.79 5.61 6.56
CA ASN A 111 0.18 5.93 5.51
C ASN A 111 1.52 5.25 5.78
N TYR A 112 2.24 4.81 4.73
CA TYR A 112 3.49 4.08 4.90
C TYR A 112 4.66 4.59 4.05
N TYR A 113 4.40 5.43 3.07
CA TYR A 113 5.44 6.16 2.32
C TYR A 113 4.96 7.55 1.92
N GLY A 114 5.90 8.40 1.56
CA GLY A 114 5.61 9.76 1.14
C GLY A 114 6.76 10.42 0.42
N THR A 115 6.69 11.75 0.39
CA THR A 115 7.60 12.63 -0.32
C THR A 115 8.10 13.73 0.59
N ASN A 116 9.38 14.01 0.53
CA ASN A 116 10.04 15.16 1.14
C ASN A 116 11.27 15.57 0.29
N GLU A 117 12.02 16.58 0.73
CA GLU A 117 13.22 17.09 0.03
C GLU A 117 14.30 16.03 -0.25
N LYS A 118 14.37 14.97 0.57
CA LYS A 118 15.37 13.90 0.47
C LYS A 118 14.88 12.67 -0.29
N THR A 119 13.59 12.47 -0.33
CA THR A 119 12.94 11.30 -0.92
C THR A 119 11.72 11.76 -1.69
N PHE A 120 11.76 11.69 -3.01
CA PHE A 120 10.68 12.14 -3.89
C PHE A 120 10.59 11.26 -5.14
N PHE A 121 9.50 11.36 -5.87
CA PHE A 121 9.32 10.72 -7.16
C PHE A 121 9.66 11.71 -8.27
N GLY A 122 10.79 11.50 -8.94
CA GLY A 122 11.31 12.39 -9.97
C GLY A 122 11.07 11.88 -11.39
N ALA A 123 10.80 12.80 -12.30
CA ALA A 123 10.80 12.58 -13.75
C ALA A 123 12.15 13.00 -14.33
N PHE A 124 12.87 12.06 -14.91
CA PHE A 124 14.23 12.25 -15.41
C PHE A 124 14.31 12.06 -16.93
N THR A 125 15.19 12.83 -17.56
CA THR A 125 15.64 12.62 -18.93
C THR A 125 17.16 12.59 -18.99
N THR A 126 17.75 12.26 -20.14
CA THR A 126 19.21 12.33 -20.31
C THR A 126 19.68 13.78 -20.36
N GLU A 127 20.91 14.05 -19.95
CA GLU A 127 21.49 15.41 -19.90
C GLU A 127 21.50 16.10 -21.27
N ASP A 128 21.73 15.33 -22.34
CA ASP A 128 21.76 15.77 -23.74
C ASP A 128 20.36 15.92 -24.37
N SER A 129 19.31 15.54 -23.66
CA SER A 129 17.92 15.65 -24.16
C SER A 129 17.52 17.12 -24.36
N GLU A 130 16.82 17.39 -25.46
CA GLU A 130 16.20 18.68 -25.80
C GLU A 130 14.96 19.00 -24.93
N ILE A 131 14.45 18.03 -24.15
CA ILE A 131 13.27 18.21 -23.31
C ILE A 131 13.63 19.10 -22.12
N LYS A 132 12.95 20.26 -22.01
CA LYS A 132 13.14 21.26 -20.95
C LYS A 132 11.83 21.71 -20.31
N THR A 133 10.73 21.65 -21.03
CA THR A 133 9.42 22.16 -20.62
C THR A 133 8.33 21.09 -20.71
N ALA A 134 7.19 21.35 -20.09
CA ALA A 134 6.02 20.48 -20.20
C ALA A 134 5.53 20.31 -21.66
N ARG A 135 5.67 21.31 -22.49
CA ARG A 135 5.26 21.26 -23.92
C ARG A 135 6.12 20.31 -24.73
N ASP A 136 7.39 20.16 -24.37
CA ASP A 136 8.31 19.24 -25.06
C ASP A 136 7.95 17.77 -24.81
N LEU A 137 7.08 17.49 -23.82
CA LEU A 137 6.59 16.15 -23.52
C LEU A 137 5.46 15.68 -24.46
N ILE A 138 4.89 16.58 -25.26
CA ILE A 138 3.86 16.22 -26.25
C ILE A 138 4.45 15.26 -27.29
N GLY A 139 3.83 14.07 -27.44
CA GLY A 139 4.31 13.02 -28.34
C GLY A 139 5.43 12.15 -27.77
N LYS A 140 5.91 12.44 -26.56
CA LYS A 140 7.00 11.69 -25.89
C LYS A 140 6.48 10.48 -25.14
N LYS A 141 7.40 9.52 -24.88
CA LYS A 141 7.18 8.29 -24.11
C LYS A 141 7.70 8.49 -22.69
N ILE A 142 6.81 8.41 -21.73
CA ILE A 142 7.14 8.52 -20.29
C ILE A 142 6.89 7.17 -19.62
N ALA A 143 7.93 6.56 -19.08
CA ALA A 143 7.78 5.30 -18.36
C ALA A 143 7.69 5.49 -16.85
N MET A 144 6.89 4.64 -16.21
CA MET A 144 6.69 4.55 -14.77
C MET A 144 6.45 3.11 -14.34
N ASN A 145 6.48 2.83 -13.05
CA ASN A 145 6.32 1.45 -12.54
C ASN A 145 4.93 0.84 -12.85
N THR A 146 3.88 1.65 -12.82
CA THR A 146 2.51 1.21 -13.10
C THR A 146 1.63 2.39 -13.50
N LEU A 147 0.56 2.15 -14.26
CA LEU A 147 -0.45 3.14 -14.60
C LEU A 147 -1.55 3.21 -13.52
N GLY A 148 -2.31 4.29 -13.51
CA GLY A 148 -3.39 4.52 -12.54
C GLY A 148 -2.91 4.83 -11.13
N ALA A 149 -1.60 5.10 -10.93
CA ALA A 149 -0.96 5.35 -9.64
C ALA A 149 -0.11 6.63 -9.66
N HIS A 150 0.74 6.79 -8.63
CA HIS A 150 1.48 8.01 -8.29
C HIS A 150 2.18 8.66 -9.49
N GLY A 151 2.93 7.89 -10.27
CA GLY A 151 3.65 8.41 -11.44
C GLY A 151 2.73 9.06 -12.47
N GLU A 152 1.61 8.45 -12.80
CA GLU A 152 0.65 9.01 -13.74
C GLU A 152 0.02 10.30 -13.21
N PHE A 153 -0.33 10.32 -11.91
CA PHE A 153 -0.92 11.51 -11.28
C PHE A 153 0.03 12.71 -11.33
N ILE A 154 1.31 12.53 -10.98
CA ILE A 154 2.27 13.65 -11.00
C ILE A 154 2.58 14.13 -12.42
N VAL A 155 2.66 13.23 -13.41
CA VAL A 155 2.84 13.64 -14.82
C VAL A 155 1.68 14.50 -15.29
N LYS A 156 0.45 14.02 -15.10
CA LYS A 156 -0.74 14.76 -15.52
C LYS A 156 -0.86 16.11 -14.82
N GLU A 157 -0.59 16.15 -13.52
CA GLU A 157 -0.61 17.41 -12.76
C GLU A 157 0.47 18.39 -13.23
N TYR A 158 1.70 17.90 -13.46
CA TYR A 158 2.77 18.73 -14.03
C TYR A 158 2.35 19.36 -15.37
N LEU A 159 1.78 18.56 -16.26
CA LEU A 159 1.33 19.03 -17.56
C LEU A 159 0.21 20.08 -17.45
N ARG A 160 -0.79 19.86 -16.57
CA ARG A 160 -1.88 20.81 -16.32
C ARG A 160 -1.38 22.13 -15.72
N LYS A 161 -0.54 22.05 -14.69
CA LYS A 161 0.02 23.25 -14.04
C LYS A 161 0.84 24.11 -15.01
N ASN A 162 1.38 23.50 -16.08
CA ASN A 162 2.10 24.19 -17.15
C ASN A 162 1.22 24.53 -18.36
N GLY A 163 -0.11 24.52 -18.18
CA GLY A 163 -1.06 25.05 -19.15
C GLY A 163 -1.36 24.16 -20.37
N LEU A 164 -1.07 22.84 -20.29
CA LEU A 164 -1.49 21.92 -21.33
C LEU A 164 -2.98 21.56 -21.16
N THR A 165 -3.67 21.53 -22.28
CA THR A 165 -5.06 21.07 -22.35
C THR A 165 -5.14 19.55 -22.25
N GLU A 166 -6.28 19.00 -21.84
CA GLU A 166 -6.52 17.55 -21.80
C GLU A 166 -6.27 16.87 -23.17
N LYS A 167 -6.53 17.57 -24.27
CA LYS A 167 -6.24 17.08 -25.62
C LYS A 167 -4.74 16.97 -25.89
N GLU A 168 -3.94 17.88 -25.37
CA GLU A 168 -2.47 17.85 -25.47
C GLU A 168 -1.89 16.78 -24.54
N ILE A 169 -2.40 16.68 -23.30
CA ILE A 169 -1.98 15.65 -22.33
C ILE A 169 -2.17 14.24 -22.89
N LYS A 170 -3.29 13.98 -23.57
CA LYS A 170 -3.57 12.69 -24.23
C LYS A 170 -2.58 12.33 -25.35
N LYS A 171 -1.77 13.26 -25.83
CA LYS A 171 -0.72 12.98 -26.83
C LYS A 171 0.59 12.48 -26.17
N VAL A 172 0.72 12.58 -24.85
CA VAL A 172 1.86 11.99 -24.10
C VAL A 172 1.60 10.49 -23.94
N THR A 173 2.59 9.68 -24.30
CA THR A 173 2.47 8.22 -24.18
C THR A 173 3.00 7.77 -22.83
N LEU A 174 2.12 7.27 -21.97
CA LEU A 174 2.50 6.70 -20.67
C LEU A 174 2.68 5.19 -20.77
N LEU A 175 3.80 4.67 -20.24
CA LEU A 175 4.18 3.27 -20.32
C LEU A 175 4.44 2.69 -18.94
N ALA A 176 3.90 1.50 -18.65
CA ALA A 176 4.26 0.74 -17.47
C ALA A 176 5.46 -0.17 -17.75
N MET A 177 6.46 -0.18 -16.86
CA MET A 177 7.56 -1.14 -16.91
C MET A 177 8.14 -1.38 -15.51
N PRO A 178 8.80 -2.53 -15.27
CA PRO A 178 9.45 -2.80 -13.98
C PRO A 178 10.42 -1.67 -13.59
N PRO A 179 10.38 -1.17 -12.33
CA PRO A 179 11.17 -0.02 -11.88
C PRO A 179 12.68 -0.15 -12.19
N ILE A 180 13.23 -1.35 -12.03
CA ILE A 180 14.65 -1.65 -12.27
C ILE A 180 15.08 -1.46 -13.74
N ASN A 181 14.14 -1.45 -14.69
CA ASN A 181 14.41 -1.34 -16.12
C ASN A 181 14.31 0.11 -16.63
N ILE A 182 13.66 1.02 -15.88
CA ILE A 182 13.35 2.38 -16.34
C ILE A 182 14.62 3.16 -16.68
N GLU A 183 15.62 3.17 -15.78
CA GLU A 183 16.89 3.87 -16.02
C GLU A 183 17.57 3.38 -17.29
N GLN A 184 17.66 2.06 -17.48
CA GLN A 184 18.33 1.50 -18.64
C GLN A 184 17.58 1.80 -19.95
N ALA A 185 16.24 1.74 -19.93
CA ALA A 185 15.40 2.08 -21.07
C ALA A 185 15.57 3.56 -21.46
N LEU A 186 15.68 4.46 -20.47
CA LEU A 186 15.94 5.87 -20.68
C LEU A 186 17.32 6.09 -21.34
N ARG A 187 18.38 5.51 -20.78
CA ARG A 187 19.75 5.64 -21.31
C ARG A 187 19.92 5.05 -22.72
N LYS A 188 19.10 4.09 -23.09
CA LYS A 188 19.08 3.49 -24.44
C LYS A 188 18.15 4.23 -25.42
N GLY A 189 17.50 5.32 -25.00
CA GLY A 189 16.55 6.07 -25.85
C GLY A 189 15.28 5.30 -26.23
N GLN A 190 14.93 4.25 -25.48
CA GLN A 190 13.69 3.49 -25.69
C GLN A 190 12.46 4.26 -25.17
N ILE A 191 12.71 5.13 -24.17
CA ILE A 191 11.77 6.10 -23.60
C ILE A 191 12.44 7.47 -23.55
N ASP A 192 11.66 8.53 -23.54
CA ASP A 192 12.14 9.90 -23.51
C ASP A 192 12.30 10.43 -22.06
N VAL A 193 11.43 9.96 -21.16
CA VAL A 193 11.42 10.31 -19.72
C VAL A 193 11.14 9.07 -18.90
N GLY A 194 11.86 8.94 -17.79
CA GLY A 194 11.66 7.88 -16.80
C GLY A 194 11.29 8.45 -15.45
N LEU A 195 10.19 7.94 -14.86
CA LEU A 195 9.87 8.22 -13.47
C LEU A 195 10.58 7.23 -12.57
N ILE A 196 11.47 7.73 -11.72
CA ILE A 196 12.30 6.94 -10.82
C ILE A 196 12.19 7.53 -9.42
N ASN A 197 12.17 6.68 -8.41
CA ASN A 197 12.10 7.11 -7.01
C ASN A 197 12.99 6.28 -6.08
N GLY A 198 13.15 6.77 -4.86
CA GLY A 198 13.83 6.08 -3.76
C GLY A 198 15.26 5.67 -4.12
N ALA A 199 15.65 4.49 -3.66
CA ALA A 199 17.01 3.98 -3.82
C ALA A 199 17.43 3.81 -5.30
N LEU A 200 16.51 3.49 -6.20
CA LEU A 200 16.80 3.39 -7.64
C LEU A 200 17.13 4.74 -8.26
N GLN A 201 16.45 5.81 -7.82
CA GLN A 201 16.74 7.18 -8.25
C GLN A 201 18.16 7.60 -7.86
N ASP A 202 18.52 7.42 -6.59
CA ASP A 202 19.84 7.82 -6.10
C ASP A 202 20.95 7.00 -6.77
N LYS A 203 20.72 5.70 -7.01
CA LYS A 203 21.62 4.84 -7.78
C LYS A 203 21.80 5.34 -9.22
N ALA A 204 20.73 5.81 -9.86
CA ALA A 204 20.78 6.34 -11.22
C ALA A 204 21.50 7.69 -11.28
N LEU A 205 21.28 8.55 -10.28
CA LEU A 205 21.94 9.87 -10.18
C LEU A 205 23.44 9.74 -9.89
N GLU A 206 23.88 8.76 -9.07
CA GLU A 206 25.32 8.51 -8.84
C GLU A 206 26.07 8.18 -10.13
N ARG A 207 25.41 7.54 -11.11
CA ARG A 207 25.99 7.23 -12.41
C ARG A 207 26.12 8.44 -13.34
N GLY A 208 25.48 9.57 -13.00
CA GLY A 208 25.43 10.76 -13.83
C GLY A 208 24.65 10.60 -15.13
N GLY A 209 24.70 11.64 -15.99
CA GLY A 209 24.09 11.63 -17.32
C GLY A 209 22.55 11.74 -17.34
N LEU A 210 21.91 12.00 -16.20
CA LEU A 210 20.47 12.25 -16.09
C LEU A 210 20.21 13.61 -15.45
N LYS A 211 19.20 14.32 -15.94
CA LYS A 211 18.68 15.56 -15.35
C LYS A 211 17.23 15.41 -14.92
N LEU A 212 16.92 16.01 -13.77
CA LEU A 212 15.57 16.11 -13.25
C LEU A 212 14.78 17.15 -14.07
N LEU A 213 13.58 16.79 -14.51
CA LEU A 213 12.65 17.70 -15.16
C LEU A 213 11.65 18.30 -14.16
N PHE A 214 11.10 17.47 -13.30
CA PHE A 214 10.18 17.83 -12.22
C PHE A 214 10.07 16.68 -11.23
N SER A 215 9.53 16.97 -10.05
CA SER A 215 9.24 15.98 -9.01
C SER A 215 7.86 16.22 -8.39
N ASP A 216 7.36 15.23 -7.66
CA ASP A 216 6.16 15.40 -6.83
C ASP A 216 6.41 16.37 -5.68
N TYR A 217 7.65 16.46 -5.18
CA TYR A 217 8.01 17.46 -4.17
C TYR A 217 7.90 18.89 -4.71
N ASP A 218 8.31 19.16 -5.96
CA ASP A 218 8.12 20.45 -6.61
C ASP A 218 6.64 20.80 -6.79
N LEU A 219 5.80 19.79 -7.01
CA LEU A 219 4.37 20.00 -7.27
C LEU A 219 3.55 20.23 -5.99
N TYR A 220 3.89 19.55 -4.89
CA TYR A 220 3.02 19.46 -3.71
C TYR A 220 3.73 19.75 -2.38
N GLY A 221 5.07 19.85 -2.34
CA GLY A 221 5.86 19.88 -1.10
C GLY A 221 5.91 18.50 -0.43
N ALA A 222 6.12 18.50 0.89
CA ALA A 222 6.14 17.26 1.65
C ALA A 222 4.71 16.76 1.94
N PHE A 223 4.45 15.47 1.67
CA PHE A 223 3.16 14.82 1.91
C PHE A 223 3.31 13.30 2.06
N SER A 224 2.33 12.66 2.70
CA SER A 224 2.24 11.19 2.72
C SER A 224 1.54 10.71 1.45
N ALA A 225 2.26 9.96 0.62
CA ALA A 225 1.83 9.62 -0.74
C ALA A 225 1.04 8.32 -0.82
N GLY A 226 1.30 7.37 0.06
CA GLY A 226 0.66 6.06 -0.02
C GLY A 226 0.32 5.43 1.32
N GLY A 227 -0.74 4.63 1.30
CA GLY A 227 -1.32 3.99 2.47
C GLY A 227 -1.46 2.49 2.35
N TYR A 228 -1.61 1.84 3.50
CA TYR A 228 -2.08 0.47 3.58
C TYR A 228 -3.59 0.43 3.75
N VAL A 229 -4.19 -0.51 3.04
CA VAL A 229 -5.57 -0.93 3.24
C VAL A 229 -5.59 -2.33 3.83
N LEU A 230 -6.56 -2.59 4.71
CA LEU A 230 -6.89 -3.93 5.22
C LEU A 230 -8.21 -4.39 4.58
N ASN A 231 -8.32 -5.68 4.29
CA ASN A 231 -9.60 -6.29 3.92
C ASN A 231 -10.60 -6.16 5.08
N LYS A 232 -11.83 -5.72 4.82
CA LYS A 232 -12.83 -5.46 5.88
C LYS A 232 -13.29 -6.74 6.60
N ASP A 233 -13.36 -7.86 5.89
CA ASP A 233 -13.73 -9.13 6.52
C ASP A 233 -12.60 -9.61 7.46
N PHE A 234 -11.32 -9.46 7.03
CA PHE A 234 -10.19 -9.70 7.89
C PHE A 234 -10.25 -8.84 9.17
N VAL A 235 -10.50 -7.52 9.04
CA VAL A 235 -10.62 -6.60 10.18
C VAL A 235 -11.76 -6.98 11.12
N LYS A 236 -12.90 -7.37 10.56
CA LYS A 236 -14.08 -7.81 11.33
C LYS A 236 -13.82 -9.10 12.10
N GLU A 237 -13.12 -10.05 11.48
CA GLU A 237 -12.84 -11.34 12.09
C GLU A 237 -11.65 -11.33 13.04
N ASN A 238 -10.70 -10.39 12.84
CA ASN A 238 -9.42 -10.31 13.53
C ASN A 238 -9.11 -8.88 14.03
N PRO A 239 -9.99 -8.25 14.84
CA PRO A 239 -9.86 -6.84 15.20
C PRO A 239 -8.61 -6.51 16.01
N ASN A 240 -8.15 -7.43 16.90
CA ASN A 240 -6.94 -7.23 17.68
C ASN A 240 -5.67 -7.42 16.83
N THR A 241 -5.69 -8.36 15.88
CA THR A 241 -4.61 -8.55 14.91
C THR A 241 -4.48 -7.33 14.00
N ALA A 242 -5.60 -6.81 13.46
CA ALA A 242 -5.61 -5.59 12.66
C ALA A 242 -5.08 -4.37 13.42
N LYS A 243 -5.51 -4.19 14.68
CA LYS A 243 -4.99 -3.14 15.56
C LYS A 243 -3.49 -3.29 15.78
N LYS A 244 -3.03 -4.49 16.15
CA LYS A 244 -1.61 -4.76 16.41
C LYS A 244 -0.74 -4.52 15.17
N PHE A 245 -1.24 -4.88 13.98
CA PHE A 245 -0.59 -4.59 12.71
C PHE A 245 -0.36 -3.09 12.53
N VAL A 246 -1.42 -2.26 12.64
CA VAL A 246 -1.31 -0.81 12.46
C VAL A 246 -0.41 -0.16 13.52
N GLU A 247 -0.51 -0.57 14.79
CA GLU A 247 0.37 -0.11 15.86
C GLU A 247 1.83 -0.44 15.59
N GLY A 248 2.12 -1.66 15.11
CA GLY A 248 3.48 -2.10 14.78
C GLY A 248 4.06 -1.33 13.60
N VAL A 249 3.28 -1.15 12.52
CA VAL A 249 3.67 -0.36 11.35
C VAL A 249 3.96 1.09 11.74
N ALA A 250 3.10 1.72 12.55
CA ALA A 250 3.31 3.09 13.02
C ALA A 250 4.62 3.24 13.81
N LYS A 251 4.93 2.28 14.69
CA LYS A 251 6.20 2.25 15.44
C LYS A 251 7.40 2.04 14.53
N ALA A 252 7.31 1.18 13.52
CA ALA A 252 8.40 0.96 12.56
C ALA A 252 8.69 2.20 11.71
N ILE A 253 7.66 2.96 11.34
CA ILE A 253 7.83 4.26 10.68
C ILE A 253 8.64 5.20 11.56
N GLU A 254 8.27 5.39 12.83
CA GLU A 254 8.99 6.29 13.74
C GLU A 254 10.40 5.79 14.07
N TRP A 255 10.56 4.47 14.26
CA TRP A 255 11.87 3.87 14.45
C TRP A 255 12.80 4.18 13.26
N SER A 256 12.32 4.07 12.03
CA SER A 256 13.12 4.36 10.82
C SER A 256 13.53 5.84 10.68
N LYS A 257 12.80 6.77 11.30
CA LYS A 257 13.13 8.21 11.31
C LYS A 257 14.23 8.57 12.30
N THR A 258 14.37 7.80 13.38
CA THR A 258 15.25 8.09 14.52
C THR A 258 16.47 7.18 14.61
N THR A 259 16.48 6.07 13.88
CA THR A 259 17.57 5.08 13.86
C THR A 259 18.63 5.45 12.82
N PRO A 260 19.92 5.20 13.10
CA PRO A 260 20.98 5.39 12.11
C PRO A 260 20.64 4.65 10.81
N ARG A 261 20.83 5.35 9.69
CA ARG A 261 20.47 4.90 8.34
C ARG A 261 21.05 3.51 8.00
N GLU A 262 22.29 3.28 8.39
CA GLU A 262 23.00 2.03 8.13
C GLU A 262 22.36 0.84 8.83
N GLU A 263 21.80 1.03 10.03
CA GLU A 263 21.07 0.00 10.74
C GLU A 263 19.74 -0.32 10.05
N VAL A 264 19.03 0.71 9.58
CA VAL A 264 17.78 0.51 8.81
C VAL A 264 18.07 -0.29 7.54
N ILE A 265 19.12 0.07 6.80
CA ILE A 265 19.54 -0.62 5.57
C ILE A 265 19.90 -2.08 5.86
N ALA A 266 20.68 -2.35 6.91
CA ALA A 266 21.09 -3.70 7.28
C ALA A 266 19.87 -4.61 7.56
N ARG A 267 18.83 -4.08 8.22
CA ARG A 267 17.58 -4.82 8.43
C ARG A 267 16.82 -5.07 7.12
N MET A 268 16.74 -4.07 6.24
CA MET A 268 16.11 -4.24 4.94
C MET A 268 16.81 -5.31 4.09
N GLU A 269 18.15 -5.32 4.09
CA GLU A 269 18.93 -6.34 3.40
C GLU A 269 18.65 -7.76 3.95
N LYS A 270 18.58 -7.89 5.28
CA LYS A 270 18.22 -9.15 5.94
C LYS A 270 16.83 -9.60 5.51
N ILE A 271 15.81 -8.73 5.61
CA ILE A 271 14.42 -9.02 5.22
C ILE A 271 14.35 -9.49 3.77
N MET A 272 14.99 -8.79 2.84
CA MET A 272 14.99 -9.18 1.42
C MET A 272 15.64 -10.55 1.20
N LYS A 273 16.76 -10.83 1.84
CA LYS A 273 17.46 -12.12 1.73
C LYS A 273 16.66 -13.28 2.33
N GLU A 274 15.94 -13.04 3.43
CA GLU A 274 15.06 -14.04 4.06
C GLU A 274 13.81 -14.30 3.21
N ARG A 275 13.23 -13.23 2.63
CA ARG A 275 12.06 -13.29 1.75
C ARG A 275 12.36 -13.97 0.42
N ASN A 276 13.48 -13.63 -0.21
CA ASN A 276 13.96 -14.23 -1.46
C ASN A 276 15.47 -14.04 -1.61
N LYS A 277 16.24 -15.14 -1.54
CA LYS A 277 17.72 -15.12 -1.62
C LYS A 277 18.27 -14.52 -2.91
N SER A 278 17.52 -14.56 -4.01
CA SER A 278 17.94 -14.03 -5.32
C SER A 278 17.60 -12.56 -5.53
N GLU A 279 16.95 -11.90 -4.58
CA GLU A 279 16.55 -10.49 -4.71
C GLU A 279 17.77 -9.56 -4.65
N ASP A 280 17.86 -8.61 -5.62
CA ASP A 280 18.97 -7.66 -5.68
C ASP A 280 18.81 -6.58 -4.61
N THR A 281 19.72 -6.57 -3.64
CA THR A 281 19.75 -5.58 -2.53
C THR A 281 20.67 -4.39 -2.84
N SER A 282 21.34 -4.35 -4.00
CA SER A 282 22.38 -3.35 -4.31
C SER A 282 21.91 -1.90 -4.28
N ALA A 283 20.61 -1.66 -4.46
CA ALA A 283 20.03 -0.33 -4.37
C ALA A 283 19.78 0.14 -2.93
N LEU A 284 19.70 -0.76 -1.94
CA LEU A 284 19.38 -0.38 -0.56
C LEU A 284 20.39 0.57 0.06
N LYS A 285 21.67 0.49 -0.32
CA LYS A 285 22.71 1.45 0.15
C LYS A 285 22.35 2.91 -0.13
N TYR A 286 21.45 3.18 -1.06
CA TYR A 286 20.97 4.53 -1.39
C TYR A 286 19.67 4.92 -0.67
N TRP A 287 19.03 4.00 0.05
CA TRP A 287 17.82 4.33 0.81
C TRP A 287 18.07 5.49 1.78
N LYS A 288 17.13 6.44 1.86
CA LYS A 288 17.25 7.62 2.73
C LYS A 288 16.14 7.68 3.77
N SER A 289 14.89 7.49 3.36
CA SER A 289 13.72 7.48 4.25
C SER A 289 12.51 6.90 3.53
N TYR A 290 11.44 6.64 4.27
CA TYR A 290 10.13 6.36 3.68
C TYR A 290 9.38 7.62 3.24
N GLY A 291 9.85 8.82 3.58
CA GLY A 291 9.20 10.09 3.22
C GLY A 291 7.86 10.36 3.89
N VAL A 292 7.44 9.56 4.88
CA VAL A 292 6.16 9.74 5.58
C VAL A 292 6.13 11.07 6.33
N ALA A 293 5.25 11.97 5.90
CA ALA A 293 5.20 13.36 6.40
C ALA A 293 4.58 13.49 7.79
N THR A 294 3.74 12.53 8.19
CA THR A 294 3.01 12.56 9.46
C THR A 294 3.64 11.63 10.50
N GLU A 295 3.45 11.93 11.78
CA GLU A 295 3.89 11.07 12.87
C GLU A 295 3.14 9.73 12.80
N GLY A 296 3.89 8.62 12.90
CA GLY A 296 3.35 7.26 12.84
C GLY A 296 2.48 6.97 11.62
N GLY A 297 2.60 7.73 10.54
CA GLY A 297 1.79 7.51 9.33
C GLY A 297 0.30 7.86 9.48
N VAL A 298 -0.07 8.73 10.44
CA VAL A 298 -1.44 9.21 10.61
C VAL A 298 -1.96 9.82 9.32
N ILE A 299 -3.14 9.40 8.87
CA ILE A 299 -3.78 9.90 7.65
C ILE A 299 -4.41 11.26 7.93
N GLN A 300 -4.10 12.26 7.10
CA GLN A 300 -4.68 13.60 7.20
C GLN A 300 -5.77 13.80 6.14
N GLU A 301 -6.90 14.39 6.56
CA GLU A 301 -8.02 14.66 5.67
C GLU A 301 -7.62 15.52 4.46
N LYS A 302 -6.73 16.51 4.67
CA LYS A 302 -6.23 17.37 3.58
C LYS A 302 -5.51 16.59 2.47
N GLU A 303 -4.78 15.51 2.82
CA GLU A 303 -4.09 14.65 1.83
C GLU A 303 -5.10 13.86 0.99
N ALA A 304 -6.13 13.29 1.63
CA ALA A 304 -7.21 12.62 0.91
C ALA A 304 -7.99 13.60 0.02
N GLN A 305 -8.30 14.82 0.52
CA GLN A 305 -9.01 15.84 -0.23
C GLN A 305 -8.25 16.31 -1.48
N MET A 306 -6.93 16.40 -1.41
CA MET A 306 -6.08 16.78 -2.54
C MET A 306 -6.27 15.80 -3.71
N TRP A 307 -6.24 14.49 -3.44
CA TRP A 307 -6.41 13.47 -4.47
C TRP A 307 -7.84 13.32 -4.97
N ILE A 308 -8.85 13.52 -4.11
CA ILE A 308 -10.25 13.59 -4.55
C ILE A 308 -10.40 14.70 -5.58
N LYS A 309 -9.90 15.92 -5.27
CA LYS A 309 -9.99 17.07 -6.16
C LYS A 309 -9.32 16.79 -7.51
N GLN A 310 -8.15 16.17 -7.53
CA GLN A 310 -7.48 15.82 -8.78
C GLN A 310 -8.29 14.81 -9.59
N LEU A 311 -8.84 13.77 -8.95
CA LEU A 311 -9.68 12.77 -9.61
C LEU A 311 -10.99 13.37 -10.18
N GLU A 312 -11.59 14.33 -9.48
CA GLU A 312 -12.74 15.09 -9.95
C GLU A 312 -12.39 15.94 -11.18
N GLN A 313 -11.24 16.64 -11.15
CA GLN A 313 -10.73 17.40 -12.29
C GLN A 313 -10.44 16.54 -13.53
N GLU A 314 -10.00 15.29 -13.30
CA GLU A 314 -9.76 14.31 -14.37
C GLU A 314 -11.05 13.61 -14.86
N GLY A 315 -12.20 13.91 -14.27
CA GLY A 315 -13.46 13.24 -14.57
C GLY A 315 -13.49 11.76 -14.17
N GLN A 316 -12.57 11.33 -13.29
CA GLN A 316 -12.52 9.97 -12.76
C GLN A 316 -13.44 9.79 -11.54
N LEU A 317 -13.86 10.87 -10.91
CA LEU A 317 -14.89 10.95 -9.87
C LEU A 317 -15.91 12.02 -10.24
N GLN A 318 -17.16 11.85 -9.82
CA GLN A 318 -18.16 12.92 -9.87
C GLN A 318 -17.84 13.92 -8.74
N ILE A 319 -18.04 15.21 -9.02
CA ILE A 319 -17.83 16.28 -8.03
C ILE A 319 -18.71 16.02 -6.80
N GLY A 320 -18.07 15.96 -5.62
CA GLY A 320 -18.75 15.70 -4.35
C GLY A 320 -19.16 14.26 -4.10
N GLN A 321 -18.76 13.30 -4.95
CA GLN A 321 -19.05 11.87 -4.78
C GLN A 321 -18.50 11.32 -3.46
N LEU A 322 -17.31 11.76 -3.07
CA LEU A 322 -16.62 11.28 -1.87
C LEU A 322 -16.37 12.42 -0.89
N LYS A 323 -16.40 12.07 0.41
CA LYS A 323 -15.99 12.97 1.50
C LYS A 323 -14.72 12.40 2.11
N ALA A 324 -13.64 13.17 2.11
CA ALA A 324 -12.31 12.73 2.56
C ALA A 324 -12.33 12.05 3.94
N LYS A 325 -13.03 12.63 4.92
CA LYS A 325 -13.16 12.11 6.29
C LYS A 325 -13.77 10.71 6.41
N ASN A 326 -14.47 10.22 5.36
CA ASN A 326 -15.16 8.92 5.36
C ASN A 326 -14.31 7.82 4.70
N LEU A 327 -13.13 8.16 4.15
CA LEU A 327 -12.35 7.23 3.34
C LEU A 327 -11.32 6.44 4.15
N PHE A 328 -11.02 6.89 5.36
CA PHE A 328 -9.96 6.30 6.18
C PHE A 328 -10.34 6.24 7.66
N THR A 329 -9.56 5.50 8.41
CA THR A 329 -9.64 5.50 9.88
C THR A 329 -8.25 5.55 10.51
N ASN A 330 -8.11 6.37 11.53
CA ASN A 330 -6.93 6.41 12.39
C ASN A 330 -7.16 5.72 13.75
N LYS A 331 -8.29 5.02 13.92
CA LYS A 331 -8.69 4.43 15.21
C LYS A 331 -7.68 3.46 15.83
N TYR A 332 -6.84 2.85 14.98
CA TYR A 332 -5.81 1.89 15.40
C TYR A 332 -4.42 2.52 15.55
N ASN A 333 -4.22 3.75 15.04
CA ASN A 333 -2.91 4.38 15.04
C ASN A 333 -2.63 5.04 16.41
N PRO A 334 -1.56 4.65 17.13
CA PRO A 334 -1.28 5.16 18.46
C PRO A 334 -0.84 6.63 18.48
N TYR A 335 -0.46 7.19 17.33
CA TYR A 335 -0.05 8.60 17.18
C TYR A 335 -1.21 9.51 16.76
N ALA A 336 -2.38 8.95 16.46
CA ALA A 336 -3.57 9.77 16.21
C ALA A 336 -4.02 10.46 17.49
N LYS A 337 -4.06 11.80 17.48
CA LYS A 337 -4.63 12.56 18.59
C LYS A 337 -6.11 12.21 18.74
N LYS A 338 -6.51 11.89 19.96
CA LYS A 338 -7.91 11.65 20.33
C LYS A 338 -8.72 12.93 20.28
#